data_7fb5488d4ad9888786fd3384e1b1edc7
#
_entry.id   7fb5488d4ad9888786fd3384e1b1edc7
#
_cell.length_a   1.000
_cell.length_b   1.000
_cell.length_c   1.000
_cell.angle_alpha   90.00
_cell.angle_beta   90.00
_cell.angle_gamma   90.00
#
_symmetry.space_group_name_H-M   'P 1'
#
loop_
_entity.id
_entity.type
_entity.pdbx_description
1 polymer ?
#
loop_
_entity_poly.entity_id
_entity_poly.type
_entity_poly.pdbx_seq_one_letter_code
_entity_poly.pdbx_strand_id
1 'polypeptide(L)' 'MITAHDPTWVVIRKHLEAEVERLRKANDNLELDPIKTAALRARIAAVKDLLMLPERLAASAAMSDPR' A
#
# COMPACT_ATOMS: atom_id res chain seq x y z
N MET A 1 7.44 -14.16 -10.03
CA MET A 1 7.09 -12.75 -9.80
C MET A 1 5.60 -12.61 -9.47
N ILE A 2 5.26 -11.74 -8.54
CA ILE A 2 3.87 -11.48 -8.18
C ILE A 2 3.20 -10.66 -9.28
N THR A 3 2.06 -11.15 -9.76
CA THR A 3 1.24 -10.41 -10.72
C THR A 3 -0.05 -9.96 -10.07
N ALA A 4 -0.78 -9.06 -10.71
CA ALA A 4 -2.06 -8.57 -10.21
C ALA A 4 -3.10 -9.68 -10.08
N HIS A 5 -2.92 -10.79 -10.80
CA HIS A 5 -3.85 -11.92 -10.81
C HIS A 5 -3.42 -13.09 -9.95
N ASP A 6 -2.25 -13.00 -9.31
CA ASP A 6 -1.76 -14.04 -8.42
C ASP A 6 -2.75 -14.23 -7.26
N PRO A 7 -3.25 -15.47 -7.02
CA PRO A 7 -4.23 -15.68 -5.94
C PRO A 7 -3.74 -15.23 -4.57
N THR A 8 -2.47 -15.44 -4.28
CA THR A 8 -1.88 -14.99 -3.02
C THR A 8 -1.90 -13.46 -2.95
N TRP A 9 -1.56 -12.78 -4.04
CA TRP A 9 -1.59 -11.32 -4.08
C TRP A 9 -3.01 -10.79 -3.91
N VAL A 10 -4.01 -11.45 -4.50
CA VAL A 10 -5.41 -11.02 -4.36
C VAL A 10 -5.82 -10.99 -2.89
N VAL A 11 -5.44 -12.01 -2.11
CA VAL A 11 -5.73 -12.07 -0.67
C VAL A 11 -5.00 -10.94 0.06
N ILE A 12 -3.71 -10.77 -0.22
CA ILE A 12 -2.90 -9.71 0.40
C ILE A 12 -3.47 -8.34 0.07
N ARG A 13 -3.83 -8.11 -1.18
CA ARG A 13 -4.39 -6.82 -1.62
C ARG A 13 -5.67 -6.47 -0.85
N LYS A 14 -6.56 -7.45 -0.70
CA LYS A 14 -7.79 -7.22 0.07
C LYS A 14 -7.50 -6.84 1.50
N HIS A 15 -6.50 -7.48 2.11
CA HIS A 15 -6.09 -7.16 3.47
C HIS A 15 -5.54 -5.73 3.55
N LEU A 16 -4.70 -5.35 2.58
CA LEU A 16 -4.10 -4.02 2.55
C LEU A 16 -5.16 -2.93 2.31
N GLU A 17 -6.13 -3.21 1.44
CA GLU A 17 -7.23 -2.26 1.20
C GLU A 17 -8.06 -2.04 2.44
N ALA A 18 -8.35 -3.11 3.19
CA ALA A 18 -9.06 -3.01 4.46
C ALA A 18 -8.25 -2.20 5.48
N GLU A 19 -6.94 -2.38 5.48
CA GLU A 19 -6.05 -1.64 6.37
C GLU A 19 -6.06 -0.14 6.05
N VAL A 20 -6.05 0.23 4.77
CA VAL A 20 -6.15 1.65 4.37
C VAL A 20 -7.45 2.25 4.90
N GLU A 21 -8.57 1.54 4.77
CA GLU A 21 -9.84 2.05 5.26
C GLU A 21 -9.83 2.21 6.77
N ARG A 22 -9.27 1.25 7.48
CA ARG A 22 -9.15 1.34 8.94
C ARG A 22 -8.32 2.55 9.35
N LEU A 23 -7.21 2.79 8.66
CA LEU A 23 -6.33 3.93 8.96
C LEU A 23 -7.00 5.26 8.61
N ARG A 24 -7.77 5.31 7.53
CA ARG A 24 -8.51 6.52 7.16
C ARG A 24 -9.54 6.88 8.22
N LYS A 25 -10.27 5.90 8.72
CA LYS A 25 -11.25 6.13 9.78
C LYS A 25 -10.58 6.62 11.06
N ALA A 26 -9.44 6.04 11.40
CA ALA A 26 -8.66 6.48 12.56
C ALA A 26 -8.18 7.92 12.38
N ASN A 27 -7.75 8.27 11.17
CA ASN A 27 -7.28 9.63 10.87
C ASN A 27 -8.41 10.66 11.02
N ASP A 28 -9.62 10.31 10.59
CA ASP A 28 -10.76 11.19 10.70
C ASP A 28 -11.08 11.53 12.16
N ASN A 29 -10.77 10.61 13.07
CA ASN A 29 -10.99 10.80 14.50
C ASN A 29 -9.87 11.56 15.20
N LEU A 30 -8.74 11.82 14.51
CA LEU A 30 -7.57 12.47 15.07
C LEU A 30 -7.37 13.88 14.50
N GLU A 31 -8.42 14.50 14.08
CA GLU A 31 -8.36 15.78 13.36
C GLU A 31 -7.63 16.90 14.10
N LEU A 32 -7.56 16.83 15.43
CA LEU A 32 -6.96 17.88 16.24
C LEU A 32 -5.52 17.59 16.66
N ASP A 33 -4.95 16.46 16.23
CA ASP A 33 -3.57 16.11 16.58
C ASP A 33 -2.71 16.01 15.31
N PRO A 34 -1.93 17.07 15.02
CA PRO A 34 -1.14 17.08 13.77
C PRO A 34 -0.05 16.01 13.73
N ILE A 35 0.54 15.65 14.88
CA ILE A 35 1.60 14.65 14.91
C ILE A 35 1.02 13.27 14.61
N LYS A 36 -0.08 12.90 15.28
CA LYS A 36 -0.72 11.61 15.06
C LYS A 36 -1.32 11.52 13.65
N THR A 37 -1.88 12.63 13.17
CA THR A 37 -2.41 12.70 11.81
C THR A 37 -1.30 12.47 10.78
N ALA A 38 -0.14 13.10 10.97
CA ALA A 38 1.00 12.91 10.07
C ALA A 38 1.48 11.46 10.07
N ALA A 39 1.54 10.84 11.26
CA ALA A 39 1.94 9.43 11.37
C ALA A 39 0.97 8.50 10.64
N LEU A 40 -0.33 8.75 10.78
CA LEU A 40 -1.34 7.95 10.09
C LEU A 40 -1.29 8.13 8.59
N ARG A 41 -1.09 9.37 8.14
CA ARG A 41 -0.93 9.64 6.69
C ARG A 41 0.27 8.93 6.13
N ALA A 42 1.37 8.89 6.87
CA ALA A 42 2.57 8.17 6.44
C ALA A 42 2.29 6.67 6.33
N ARG A 43 1.54 6.09 7.27
CA ARG A 43 1.15 4.68 7.21
C ARG A 43 0.25 4.40 6.01
N ILE A 44 -0.73 5.26 5.77
CA ILE A 44 -1.61 5.11 4.62
C ILE A 44 -0.80 5.14 3.33
N ALA A 45 0.15 6.07 3.22
CA ALA A 45 1.01 6.17 2.05
C ALA A 45 1.84 4.90 1.87
N ALA A 46 2.39 4.35 2.96
CA ALA A 46 3.17 3.12 2.90
C ALA A 46 2.33 1.93 2.44
N VAL A 47 1.10 1.80 2.95
CA VAL A 47 0.21 0.71 2.55
C VAL A 47 -0.21 0.85 1.10
N LYS A 48 -0.52 2.07 0.65
CA LYS A 48 -0.84 2.33 -0.75
C LYS A 48 0.35 1.99 -1.66
N ASP A 49 1.56 2.26 -1.19
CA ASP A 49 2.76 1.90 -1.93
C ASP A 49 2.88 0.39 -2.09
N LEU A 50 2.57 -0.37 -1.04
CA LEU A 50 2.55 -1.83 -1.11
C LEU A 50 1.48 -2.33 -2.09
N LEU A 51 0.36 -1.63 -2.20
CA LEU A 51 -0.68 -1.99 -3.14
C LEU A 51 -0.22 -1.88 -4.60
N MET A 52 0.82 -1.11 -4.84
CA MET A 52 1.42 -0.96 -6.17
C MET A 52 2.50 -2.00 -6.45
N LEU A 53 2.69 -2.97 -5.55
CA LEU A 53 3.80 -3.91 -5.62
C LEU A 53 3.91 -4.67 -6.95
N PRO A 54 2.82 -5.25 -7.50
CA PRO A 54 2.96 -5.99 -8.77
C PRO A 54 3.47 -5.11 -9.91
N GLU A 55 2.98 -3.88 -10.01
CA GLU A 55 3.40 -2.94 -11.04
C GLU A 55 4.84 -2.51 -10.83
N ARG A 56 5.24 -2.29 -9.59
CA ARG A 56 6.61 -1.90 -9.25
C ARG A 56 7.60 -3.01 -9.55
N LEU A 57 7.23 -4.24 -9.22
CA LEU A 57 8.09 -5.39 -9.51
C LEU A 57 8.24 -5.60 -11.02
N ALA A 58 7.16 -5.43 -11.77
CA ALA A 58 7.21 -5.54 -13.22
C ALA A 58 8.09 -4.44 -13.82
N ALA A 59 7.95 -3.19 -13.34
CA ALA A 59 8.76 -2.08 -13.81
C ALA A 59 10.23 -2.29 -13.45
N SER A 60 10.50 -2.75 -12.24
CA SER A 60 11.87 -3.01 -11.78
C SER A 60 12.52 -4.11 -12.60
N ALA A 61 11.79 -5.18 -12.91
CA ALA A 61 12.31 -6.26 -13.73
C ALA A 61 12.64 -5.77 -15.15
N ALA A 62 11.79 -4.91 -15.72
CA ALA A 62 12.03 -4.34 -17.03
C ALA A 62 13.26 -3.44 -17.05
N MET A 63 13.43 -2.64 -15.97
CA MET A 63 14.57 -1.74 -15.86
C MET A 63 15.87 -2.46 -15.55
N SER A 64 15.78 -3.64 -14.95
CA SER A 64 16.93 -4.42 -14.52
C SER A 64 17.40 -5.41 -15.56
N ASP A 65 16.91 -5.33 -16.77
CA ASP A 65 17.26 -6.25 -17.83
C ASP A 65 18.78 -6.26 -18.01
N PRO A 66 19.42 -7.40 -17.77
CA PRO A 66 20.87 -7.46 -17.84
C PRO A 66 21.41 -7.51 -19.26
N ARG A 67 20.57 -7.75 -20.22
CA ARG A 67 20.94 -8.02 -21.63
C ARG A 67 21.88 -9.17 -21.76
#